data_7ae0e2d7ddac055f3514466c9194aa40
#
_entry.id   7ae0e2d7ddac055f3514466c9194aa40
#
_cell.length_a   1.000
_cell.length_b   1.000
_cell.length_c   1.000
_cell.angle_alpha   90.00
_cell.angle_beta   90.00
_cell.angle_gamma   90.00
#
_symmetry.space_group_name_H-M   'P 1'
#
loop_
_entity.id
_entity.type
_entity.pdbx_description
1 polymer ?
#
loop_
_entity_poly.entity_id
_entity_poly.type
_entity_poly.pdbx_seq_one_letter_code
_entity_poly.pdbx_strand_id
1 'polypeptide(L)'
;MGYTAAANALGVSKYAARMLYRRFKLHGRLCLVEKPTKRQYSFEIKKEVVQRYLAGETRMDLAREFGLSSDQLVKDWTRTWRTGGDDALKPKPKGRPKGSAAPKRLTEEDKLCRQIARLEAENAYLKKLRDLRNQGRA
;
A
#
# COMPACT_ATOMS: atom_id res chain seq x y z
N MET A 1 -16.56 28.51 3.51
CA MET A 1 -16.90 27.33 2.66
C MET A 1 -16.24 26.09 3.24
N GLY A 2 -16.98 24.98 3.38
CA GLY A 2 -16.42 23.70 3.79
C GLY A 2 -15.80 22.95 2.61
N TYR A 3 -14.91 21.98 2.89
CA TYR A 3 -14.27 21.15 1.86
C TYR A 3 -15.26 20.41 0.95
N THR A 4 -16.50 20.18 1.40
CA THR A 4 -17.56 19.55 0.61
C THR A 4 -18.08 20.48 -0.50
N ALA A 5 -18.27 21.76 -0.19
CA ALA A 5 -18.66 22.76 -1.19
C ALA A 5 -17.56 22.95 -2.23
N ALA A 6 -16.31 23.04 -1.79
CA ALA A 6 -15.14 23.11 -2.68
C ALA A 6 -15.03 21.86 -3.58
N ALA A 7 -15.27 20.66 -3.04
CA ALA A 7 -15.25 19.44 -3.82
C ALA A 7 -16.28 19.45 -4.97
N ASN A 8 -17.51 19.87 -4.67
CA ASN A 8 -18.57 19.95 -5.65
C ASN A 8 -18.27 21.02 -6.73
N ALA A 9 -17.74 22.19 -6.33
CA ALA A 9 -17.40 23.27 -7.27
C ALA A 9 -16.26 22.90 -8.23
N LEU A 10 -15.29 22.10 -7.75
CA LEU A 10 -14.11 21.68 -8.53
C LEU A 10 -14.26 20.32 -9.23
N GLY A 11 -15.41 19.64 -9.07
CA GLY A 11 -15.65 18.32 -9.66
C GLY A 11 -14.72 17.21 -9.11
N VAL A 12 -14.15 17.40 -7.91
CA VAL A 12 -13.26 16.41 -7.27
C VAL A 12 -13.99 15.61 -6.21
N SER A 13 -13.50 14.39 -5.91
CA SER A 13 -14.12 13.56 -4.90
C SER A 13 -14.05 14.20 -3.51
N LYS A 14 -15.13 14.10 -2.72
CA LYS A 14 -15.19 14.58 -1.33
C LYS A 14 -14.06 14.02 -0.46
N TYR A 15 -13.63 12.78 -0.72
CA TYR A 15 -12.51 12.16 -0.02
C TYR A 15 -11.18 12.88 -0.32
N ALA A 16 -10.90 13.15 -1.60
CA ALA A 16 -9.68 13.84 -2.01
C ALA A 16 -9.63 15.27 -1.44
N ALA A 17 -10.74 16.02 -1.52
CA ALA A 17 -10.83 17.36 -0.94
C ALA A 17 -10.63 17.35 0.58
N ARG A 18 -11.20 16.38 1.29
CA ARG A 18 -11.01 16.21 2.74
C ARG A 18 -9.56 15.91 3.11
N MET A 19 -8.91 15.02 2.36
CA MET A 19 -7.51 14.68 2.60
C MET A 19 -6.58 15.86 2.35
N LEU A 20 -6.82 16.61 1.28
CA LEU A 20 -6.07 17.81 0.96
C LEU A 20 -6.25 18.89 2.04
N TYR A 21 -7.48 19.11 2.51
CA TYR A 21 -7.77 20.05 3.58
C TYR A 21 -7.08 19.69 4.90
N ARG A 22 -7.04 18.40 5.28
CA ARG A 22 -6.32 17.94 6.47
C ARG A 22 -4.81 18.18 6.35
N ARG A 23 -4.24 17.88 5.19
CA ARG A 23 -2.81 18.14 4.92
C ARG A 23 -2.51 19.64 4.95
N PHE A 24 -3.37 20.46 4.37
CA PHE A 24 -3.25 21.91 4.42
C PHE A 24 -3.29 22.43 5.87
N LYS A 25 -4.15 21.90 6.72
CA LYS A 25 -4.21 22.26 8.15
C LYS A 25 -2.93 21.89 8.91
N LEU A 26 -2.22 20.83 8.52
CA LEU A 26 -0.98 20.38 9.16
C LEU A 26 0.25 21.13 8.64
N HIS A 27 0.37 21.27 7.33
CA HIS A 27 1.60 21.70 6.66
C HIS A 27 1.46 23.06 5.94
N GLY A 28 0.29 23.69 6.02
CA GLY A 28 0.04 24.95 5.32
C GLY A 28 0.10 24.79 3.80
N ARG A 29 0.43 25.90 3.09
CA ARG A 29 0.45 25.94 1.61
C ARG A 29 1.50 25.04 0.97
N LEU A 30 2.57 24.73 1.67
CA LEU A 30 3.66 23.88 1.15
C LEU A 30 3.18 22.49 0.77
N CYS A 31 2.17 21.96 1.45
CA CYS A 31 1.62 20.65 1.12
C CYS A 31 0.98 20.54 -0.26
N LEU A 32 0.68 21.68 -0.90
CA LEU A 32 0.10 21.74 -2.24
C LEU A 32 1.16 21.68 -3.34
N VAL A 33 2.38 22.12 -3.01
CA VAL A 33 3.50 22.23 -3.95
C VAL A 33 4.41 21.01 -3.87
N GLU A 34 4.69 20.55 -2.67
CA GLU A 34 5.60 19.43 -2.43
C GLU A 34 4.85 18.17 -1.97
N LYS A 35 5.17 17.04 -2.58
CA LYS A 35 4.76 15.74 -2.05
C LYS A 35 5.59 15.47 -0.79
N PRO A 36 4.97 15.29 0.39
CA PRO A 36 5.73 14.94 1.58
C PRO A 36 6.47 13.63 1.34
N THR A 37 7.78 13.66 1.46
CA THR A 37 8.62 12.46 1.44
C THR A 37 8.19 11.52 2.55
N LYS A 38 8.29 10.22 2.32
CA LYS A 38 7.92 9.19 3.29
C LYS A 38 8.88 9.26 4.49
N ARG A 39 8.47 9.98 5.54
CA ARG A 39 9.26 10.10 6.78
C ARG A 39 9.23 8.80 7.57
N GLN A 40 10.36 8.44 8.16
CA GLN A 40 10.44 7.36 9.14
C GLN A 40 10.43 8.00 10.54
N TYR A 41 9.68 7.40 11.44
CA TYR A 41 9.56 7.84 12.83
C TYR A 41 10.16 6.76 13.73
N SER A 42 10.90 7.18 14.76
CA SER A 42 11.49 6.26 15.74
C SER A 42 10.40 5.54 16.54
N PHE A 43 10.79 4.48 17.23
CA PHE A 43 9.86 3.73 18.10
C PHE A 43 9.38 4.61 19.26
N GLU A 44 10.27 5.40 19.86
CA GLU A 44 9.97 6.28 21.00
C GLU A 44 8.88 7.29 20.63
N ILE A 45 9.03 7.97 19.47
CA ILE A 45 8.02 8.92 18.97
C ILE A 45 6.67 8.25 18.79
N LYS A 46 6.63 7.06 18.20
CA LYS A 46 5.37 6.34 17.99
C LYS A 46 4.71 5.97 19.32
N LYS A 47 5.50 5.50 20.29
CA LYS A 47 5.01 5.13 21.61
C LYS A 47 4.46 6.34 22.35
N GLU A 48 5.19 7.44 22.40
CA GLU A 48 4.78 8.67 23.05
C GLU A 48 3.49 9.22 22.43
N VAL A 49 3.40 9.31 21.12
CA VAL A 49 2.19 9.75 20.41
C VAL A 49 0.99 8.88 20.75
N VAL A 50 1.17 7.55 20.82
CA VAL A 50 0.08 6.63 21.20
C VAL A 50 -0.36 6.86 22.64
N GLN A 51 0.57 7.02 23.57
CA GLN A 51 0.27 7.26 24.99
C GLN A 51 -0.50 8.57 25.19
N ARG A 52 -0.04 9.66 24.58
CA ARG A 52 -0.70 10.97 24.66
C ARG A 52 -2.07 10.98 23.97
N TYR A 53 -2.22 10.27 22.88
CA TYR A 53 -3.51 10.08 22.22
C TYR A 53 -4.51 9.31 23.10
N LEU A 54 -4.03 8.29 23.83
CA LEU A 54 -4.87 7.54 24.79
C LEU A 54 -5.21 8.38 26.05
N ALA A 55 -4.37 9.35 26.40
CA ALA A 55 -4.63 10.33 27.45
C ALA A 55 -5.68 11.39 27.05
N GLY A 56 -6.13 11.40 25.77
CA GLY A 56 -7.21 12.26 25.29
C GLY A 56 -6.78 13.43 24.41
N GLU A 57 -5.50 13.51 24.03
CA GLU A 57 -5.03 14.57 23.11
C GLU A 57 -5.56 14.38 21.71
N THR A 58 -5.71 15.48 20.95
CA THR A 58 -6.25 15.39 19.61
C THR A 58 -5.20 14.94 18.61
N ARG A 59 -5.62 14.19 17.58
CA ARG A 59 -4.72 13.71 16.52
C ARG A 59 -4.04 14.85 15.76
N MET A 60 -4.74 15.97 15.62
CA MET A 60 -4.21 17.11 14.87
C MET A 60 -3.10 17.83 15.63
N ASP A 61 -3.24 17.98 16.95
CA ASP A 61 -2.25 18.63 17.79
C ASP A 61 -1.00 17.78 17.89
N LEU A 62 -1.17 16.47 18.14
CA LEU A 62 -0.06 15.51 18.11
C LEU A 62 0.67 15.49 16.75
N ALA A 63 -0.10 15.54 15.65
CA ALA A 63 0.51 15.55 14.33
C ALA A 63 1.30 16.84 14.05
N ARG A 64 0.87 17.99 14.60
CA ARG A 64 1.62 19.24 14.50
C ARG A 64 2.88 19.24 15.34
N GLU A 65 2.76 18.83 16.60
CA GLU A 65 3.87 18.84 17.56
C GLU A 65 5.00 17.91 17.12
N PHE A 66 4.67 16.69 16.74
CA PHE A 66 5.66 15.70 16.29
C PHE A 66 5.99 15.79 14.78
N GLY A 67 5.49 16.78 14.07
CA GLY A 67 5.75 16.98 12.64
C GLY A 67 5.35 15.78 11.78
N LEU A 68 4.23 15.12 12.11
CA LEU A 68 3.79 13.94 11.39
C LEU A 68 3.29 14.31 9.98
N SER A 69 3.53 13.45 9.02
CA SER A 69 3.07 13.66 7.64
C SER A 69 1.55 13.63 7.49
N SER A 70 0.83 13.05 8.46
CA SER A 70 -0.63 12.98 8.50
C SER A 70 -1.13 12.68 9.91
N ASP A 71 -2.28 13.25 10.28
CA ASP A 71 -3.01 12.94 11.51
C ASP A 71 -3.49 11.48 11.55
N GLN A 72 -3.62 10.83 10.42
CA GLN A 72 -4.03 9.43 10.30
C GLN A 72 -3.00 8.48 10.93
N LEU A 73 -1.70 8.83 10.89
CA LEU A 73 -0.65 8.02 11.50
C LEU A 73 -0.88 7.74 12.98
N VAL A 74 -1.40 8.72 13.72
CA VAL A 74 -1.75 8.56 15.14
C VAL A 74 -2.76 7.43 15.32
N LYS A 75 -3.80 7.40 14.49
CA LYS A 75 -4.82 6.36 14.53
C LYS A 75 -4.26 4.99 14.14
N ASP A 76 -3.43 4.95 13.10
CA ASP A 76 -2.85 3.69 12.60
C ASP A 76 -1.89 3.09 13.64
N TRP A 77 -1.06 3.93 14.28
CA TRP A 77 -0.16 3.47 15.35
C TRP A 77 -0.93 3.01 16.59
N THR A 78 -1.98 3.73 16.98
CA THR A 78 -2.84 3.30 18.12
C THR A 78 -3.51 1.97 17.81
N ARG A 79 -4.01 1.79 16.58
CA ARG A 79 -4.58 0.51 16.15
C ARG A 79 -3.54 -0.62 16.21
N THR A 80 -2.35 -0.38 15.68
CA THR A 80 -1.26 -1.35 15.70
C THR A 80 -0.84 -1.70 17.13
N TRP A 81 -0.74 -0.71 18.00
CA TRP A 81 -0.42 -0.89 19.42
C TRP A 81 -1.49 -1.72 20.16
N ARG A 82 -2.78 -1.46 19.91
CA ARG A 82 -3.89 -2.25 20.50
C ARG A 82 -3.86 -3.72 20.07
N THR A 83 -3.34 -4.02 18.90
CA THR A 83 -3.28 -5.40 18.37
C THR A 83 -2.08 -6.17 18.87
N GLY A 84 -0.93 -5.53 19.03
CA GLY A 84 0.33 -6.23 19.31
C GLY A 84 1.27 -5.50 20.29
N GLY A 85 0.75 -4.53 21.04
CA GLY A 85 1.51 -3.80 22.06
C GLY A 85 2.70 -3.01 21.49
N ASP A 86 3.67 -2.76 22.35
CA ASP A 86 4.88 -1.99 22.03
C ASP A 86 5.71 -2.66 20.91
N ASP A 87 5.74 -3.98 20.85
CA ASP A 87 6.51 -4.71 19.85
C ASP A 87 5.99 -4.51 18.43
N ALA A 88 4.69 -4.29 18.27
CA ALA A 88 4.09 -4.02 16.98
C ALA A 88 4.47 -2.64 16.41
N LEU A 89 4.89 -1.69 17.25
CA LEU A 89 5.35 -0.37 16.83
C LEU A 89 6.82 -0.35 16.39
N LYS A 90 7.59 -1.38 16.74
CA LYS A 90 8.99 -1.50 16.34
C LYS A 90 9.12 -1.56 14.82
N PRO A 91 10.19 -1.00 14.25
CA PRO A 91 10.41 -1.10 12.81
C PRO A 91 10.57 -2.55 12.39
N LYS A 92 9.71 -3.00 11.49
CA LYS A 92 9.83 -4.35 10.91
C LYS A 92 10.92 -4.32 9.83
N PRO A 93 11.79 -5.34 9.75
CA PRO A 93 12.78 -5.43 8.69
C PRO A 93 12.05 -5.45 7.34
N LYS A 94 12.53 -4.62 6.40
CA LYS A 94 12.03 -4.64 5.04
C LYS A 94 12.50 -5.92 4.36
N GLY A 95 11.58 -6.67 3.80
CA GLY A 95 11.92 -7.87 3.05
C GLY A 95 10.88 -8.97 3.20
N ARG A 96 11.13 -10.07 2.50
CA ARG A 96 10.32 -11.28 2.63
C ARG A 96 10.46 -11.83 4.05
N PRO A 97 9.37 -12.23 4.74
CA PRO A 97 9.45 -12.80 6.08
C PRO A 97 10.44 -13.97 6.11
N LYS A 98 11.30 -14.03 7.15
CA LYS A 98 12.14 -15.21 7.42
C LYS A 98 11.19 -16.41 7.63
N GLY A 99 11.32 -17.45 6.81
CA GLY A 99 10.42 -18.62 6.83
C GLY A 99 9.46 -18.72 5.65
N SER A 100 9.30 -17.68 4.85
CA SER A 100 8.71 -17.86 3.52
C SER A 100 9.68 -18.68 2.69
N ALA A 101 9.34 -19.98 2.47
CA ALA A 101 10.17 -20.89 1.72
C ALA A 101 10.72 -20.21 0.46
N ALA A 102 12.04 -20.30 0.28
CA ALA A 102 12.62 -19.89 -1.01
C ALA A 102 11.81 -20.60 -2.12
N PRO A 103 11.57 -19.95 -3.27
CA PRO A 103 10.95 -20.65 -4.36
C PRO A 103 11.73 -21.95 -4.55
N LYS A 104 11.02 -23.09 -4.42
CA LYS A 104 11.66 -24.40 -4.63
C LYS A 104 12.45 -24.29 -5.93
N ARG A 105 13.75 -24.55 -5.88
CA ARG A 105 14.55 -24.65 -7.10
C ARG A 105 13.83 -25.67 -7.95
N LEU A 106 13.39 -25.24 -9.13
CA LEU A 106 12.77 -26.14 -10.10
C LEU A 106 13.74 -27.29 -10.35
N THR A 107 13.26 -28.49 -10.05
CA THR A 107 14.00 -29.71 -10.41
C THR A 107 14.09 -29.82 -11.94
N GLU A 108 15.04 -30.59 -12.45
CA GLU A 108 15.09 -30.84 -13.90
C GLU A 108 13.78 -31.48 -14.41
N GLU A 109 13.16 -32.31 -13.61
CA GLU A 109 11.83 -32.89 -13.90
C GLU A 109 10.75 -31.78 -14.03
N ASP A 110 10.71 -30.79 -13.15
CA ASP A 110 9.76 -29.67 -13.25
C ASP A 110 9.99 -28.84 -14.51
N LYS A 111 11.25 -28.67 -14.92
CA LYS A 111 11.59 -27.96 -16.17
C LYS A 111 11.13 -28.76 -17.39
N LEU A 112 11.39 -30.06 -17.41
CA LEU A 112 10.95 -30.95 -18.48
C LEU A 112 9.43 -31.02 -18.57
N CYS A 113 8.72 -31.15 -17.46
CA CYS A 113 7.27 -31.10 -17.44
C CYS A 113 6.70 -29.80 -18.04
N ARG A 114 7.33 -28.66 -17.73
CA ARG A 114 6.92 -27.37 -18.32
C ARG A 114 7.22 -27.31 -19.83
N GLN A 115 8.33 -27.89 -20.26
CA GLN A 115 8.65 -27.98 -21.69
C GLN A 115 7.64 -28.87 -22.44
N ILE A 116 7.31 -30.03 -21.87
CA ILE A 116 6.31 -30.94 -22.44
C ILE A 116 4.96 -30.21 -22.57
N ALA A 117 4.47 -29.61 -21.48
CA ALA A 117 3.19 -28.87 -21.52
C ALA A 117 3.17 -27.75 -22.57
N ARG A 118 4.30 -27.03 -22.74
CA ARG A 118 4.44 -26.01 -23.78
C ARG A 118 4.36 -26.60 -25.18
N LEU A 119 5.11 -27.68 -25.44
CA LEU A 119 5.12 -28.36 -26.74
C LEU A 119 3.77 -28.98 -27.08
N GLU A 120 3.07 -29.53 -26.10
CA GLU A 120 1.72 -30.04 -26.28
C GLU A 120 0.72 -28.93 -26.68
N ALA A 121 0.81 -27.77 -26.01
CA ALA A 121 0.00 -26.61 -26.36
C ALA A 121 0.30 -26.09 -27.78
N GLU A 122 1.58 -26.00 -28.16
CA GLU A 122 2.00 -25.62 -29.51
C GLU A 122 1.48 -26.63 -30.58
N ASN A 123 1.60 -27.92 -30.29
CA ASN A 123 1.07 -28.98 -31.18
C ASN A 123 -0.47 -28.88 -31.31
N ALA A 124 -1.18 -28.66 -30.24
CA ALA A 124 -2.63 -28.50 -30.28
C ALA A 124 -3.03 -27.27 -31.10
N TYR A 125 -2.30 -26.17 -30.95
CA TYR A 125 -2.51 -24.96 -31.74
C TYR A 125 -2.26 -25.20 -33.25
N LEU A 126 -1.14 -25.82 -33.58
CA LEU A 126 -0.79 -26.15 -34.98
C LEU A 126 -1.80 -27.11 -35.63
N LYS A 127 -2.26 -28.12 -34.89
CA LYS A 127 -3.33 -29.03 -35.35
C LYS A 127 -4.60 -28.24 -35.68
N LYS A 128 -5.02 -27.35 -34.80
CA LYS A 128 -6.22 -26.52 -34.98
C LYS A 128 -6.07 -25.59 -36.20
N LEU A 129 -4.90 -24.96 -36.36
CA LEU A 129 -4.60 -24.12 -37.53
C LEU A 129 -4.67 -24.95 -38.85
N ARG A 130 -4.11 -26.16 -38.86
CA ARG A 130 -4.16 -27.05 -40.02
C ARG A 130 -5.61 -27.41 -40.36
N ASP A 131 -6.40 -27.73 -39.38
CA ASP A 131 -7.81 -28.12 -39.56
C ASP A 131 -8.64 -26.95 -40.10
N LEU A 132 -8.45 -25.74 -39.56
CA LEU A 132 -9.09 -24.53 -40.08
C LEU A 132 -8.70 -24.22 -41.53
N ARG A 133 -7.41 -24.39 -41.86
CA ARG A 133 -6.93 -24.19 -43.23
C ARG A 133 -7.53 -25.22 -44.21
N ASN A 134 -7.72 -26.46 -43.76
CA ASN A 134 -8.31 -27.50 -44.61
C ASN A 134 -9.81 -27.26 -44.80
N GLN A 135 -10.52 -26.78 -43.76
CA GLN A 135 -11.94 -26.39 -43.83
C GLN A 135 -12.18 -25.16 -44.73
N GLY A 136 -11.25 -24.21 -44.78
CA GLY A 136 -11.34 -23.01 -45.64
C GLY A 136 -10.95 -23.26 -47.10
N ARG A 137 -10.57 -24.50 -47.46
CA ARG A 137 -10.19 -24.92 -48.82
C ARG A 137 -11.26 -25.78 -49.49
N ALA A 138 -12.32 -26.12 -48.74
CA ALA A 138 -13.50 -26.78 -49.26
C ALA A 138 -14.57 -25.73 -49.60
#